data_d9402833b946ed1f3144ca8c356b3d18
#
_entry.id   d9402833b946ed1f3144ca8c356b3d18
#
_cell.length_a   1.000
_cell.length_b   1.000
_cell.length_c   1.000
_cell.angle_alpha   90.00
_cell.angle_beta   90.00
_cell.angle_gamma   90.00
#
_symmetry.space_group_name_H-M   'P 1'
#
loop_
_entity.id
_entity.type
_entity.pdbx_description
1 polymer ?
#
loop_
_entity_poly.entity_id
_entity_poly.type
_entity_poly.pdbx_seq_one_letter_code
_entity_poly.pdbx_strand_id
1 'polypeptide(L)'
;MKGYQFEDTQGTFHLKKAENISYLYFPIAGEAGLKSSFTPNLGGDAKIDQNTFLLEPVSAENLVNNRNSRNFWCNVKGIGSWSLTGHSAEELSKKFTEMQDDSEVTAGFMWQKTTRESKKYQLRGEILSFIPVDKNVEIMLVTITNTGRMAQTVTPTAAIPLYGSCLLYTSPSPRDLSTS
;
A
#
# COMPACT_ATOMS: atom_id res chain seq x y z
N MET A 1 -16.09 -2.23 18.14
CA MET A 1 -14.91 -2.24 17.25
C MET A 1 -13.68 -2.62 18.08
N LYS A 2 -13.27 -3.91 18.06
CA LYS A 2 -12.05 -4.39 18.75
C LYS A 2 -11.21 -5.13 17.71
N GLY A 3 -10.72 -4.41 16.72
CA GLY A 3 -9.92 -5.00 15.64
C GLY A 3 -8.41 -4.79 15.80
N TYR A 4 -7.96 -3.93 16.71
CA TYR A 4 -6.54 -3.67 16.94
C TYR A 4 -6.10 -4.11 18.32
N GLN A 5 -4.88 -4.56 18.43
CA GLN A 5 -4.23 -4.98 19.67
C GLN A 5 -2.78 -4.50 19.66
N PHE A 6 -2.34 -3.87 20.75
CA PHE A 6 -0.92 -3.60 20.96
C PHE A 6 -0.20 -4.89 21.35
N GLU A 7 0.93 -5.15 20.70
CA GLU A 7 1.75 -6.36 20.91
C GLU A 7 2.86 -6.14 21.94
N ASP A 8 3.28 -4.87 22.08
CA ASP A 8 4.36 -4.47 22.98
C ASP A 8 4.13 -3.08 23.58
N THR A 9 5.06 -2.65 24.45
CA THR A 9 5.08 -1.31 25.06
C THR A 9 5.72 -0.25 24.17
N GLN A 10 6.26 -0.61 23.02
CA GLN A 10 6.92 0.28 22.07
C GLN A 10 5.99 0.80 20.99
N GLY A 11 4.71 0.40 21.07
CA GLY A 11 3.68 0.87 20.15
C GLY A 11 3.47 -0.03 18.93
N THR A 12 4.07 -1.21 18.88
CA THR A 12 3.74 -2.20 17.85
C THR A 12 2.30 -2.66 18.05
N PHE A 13 1.51 -2.60 17.00
CA PHE A 13 0.13 -3.04 17.05
C PHE A 13 -0.22 -3.94 15.87
N HIS A 14 -1.25 -4.75 16.08
CA HIS A 14 -1.83 -5.65 15.11
C HIS A 14 -3.28 -5.28 14.84
N LEU A 15 -3.66 -5.25 13.57
CA LEU A 15 -5.00 -4.93 13.10
C LEU A 15 -5.50 -6.09 12.22
N LYS A 16 -6.53 -6.77 12.68
CA LYS A 16 -7.23 -7.82 11.93
C LYS A 16 -8.31 -7.21 11.04
N LYS A 17 -8.64 -7.92 9.96
CA LYS A 17 -9.68 -7.53 8.98
C LYS A 17 -9.44 -6.14 8.41
N ALA A 18 -8.21 -5.92 7.96
CA ALA A 18 -7.76 -4.63 7.45
C ALA A 18 -8.20 -4.36 6.00
N GLU A 19 -8.82 -5.31 5.31
CA GLU A 19 -9.20 -5.25 3.90
C GLU A 19 -10.16 -4.10 3.56
N ASN A 20 -10.96 -3.67 4.53
CA ASN A 20 -11.94 -2.59 4.34
C ASN A 20 -11.55 -1.27 5.03
N ILE A 21 -10.32 -1.18 5.55
CA ILE A 21 -9.82 0.00 6.25
C ILE A 21 -8.90 0.78 5.31
N SER A 22 -9.40 1.88 4.74
CA SER A 22 -8.65 2.74 3.81
C SER A 22 -8.36 4.14 4.36
N TYR A 23 -8.85 4.46 5.55
CA TYR A 23 -8.76 5.80 6.17
C TYR A 23 -7.68 5.92 7.25
N LEU A 24 -6.98 4.83 7.55
CA LEU A 24 -5.92 4.82 8.55
C LEU A 24 -4.56 4.95 7.83
N TYR A 25 -3.83 6.02 8.14
CA TYR A 25 -2.52 6.29 7.56
C TYR A 25 -1.41 6.11 8.58
N PHE A 26 -0.37 5.37 8.19
CA PHE A 26 0.87 5.21 8.94
C PHE A 26 1.96 6.05 8.31
N PRO A 27 2.51 7.04 9.02
CA PRO A 27 3.65 7.78 8.54
C PRO A 27 4.94 6.95 8.69
N ILE A 28 5.73 6.91 7.64
CA ILE A 28 7.08 6.33 7.62
C ILE A 28 8.02 7.38 7.04
N ALA A 29 9.13 7.63 7.70
CA ALA A 29 10.08 8.66 7.27
C ALA A 29 11.53 8.23 7.54
N GLY A 30 12.46 8.73 6.72
CA GLY A 30 13.90 8.69 6.95
C GLY A 30 14.46 10.07 7.23
N GLU A 31 15.60 10.16 7.92
CA GLU A 31 16.30 11.42 8.20
C GLU A 31 16.84 12.08 6.93
N ALA A 32 17.05 11.31 5.86
CA ALA A 32 17.45 11.83 4.55
C ALA A 32 16.37 12.68 3.86
N GLY A 33 15.12 12.68 4.37
CA GLY A 33 14.06 13.57 3.94
C GLY A 33 12.85 12.90 3.32
N LEU A 34 12.95 11.66 2.82
CA LEU A 34 11.82 10.92 2.26
C LEU A 34 10.78 10.62 3.35
N LYS A 35 9.53 10.91 3.04
CA LYS A 35 8.36 10.66 3.89
C LYS A 35 7.31 9.95 3.06
N SER A 36 6.73 8.91 3.64
CA SER A 36 5.64 8.16 3.02
C SER A 36 4.49 8.00 4.00
N SER A 37 3.28 7.91 3.48
CA SER A 37 2.10 7.50 4.23
C SER A 37 1.56 6.21 3.65
N PHE A 38 1.10 5.32 4.51
CA PHE A 38 0.55 4.02 4.11
C PHE A 38 -0.82 3.79 4.72
N THR A 39 -1.78 3.43 3.89
CA THR A 39 -3.00 2.76 4.36
C THR A 39 -2.72 1.27 4.56
N PRO A 40 -3.62 0.52 5.22
CA PRO A 40 -3.53 -0.94 5.29
C PRO A 40 -3.39 -1.65 3.94
N ASN A 41 -3.93 -1.05 2.88
CA ASN A 41 -3.85 -1.57 1.51
C ASN A 41 -2.74 -0.91 0.68
N LEU A 42 -1.74 -0.28 1.33
CA LEU A 42 -0.58 0.38 0.73
C LEU A 42 -0.91 1.56 -0.20
N GLY A 43 -2.09 2.16 -0.05
CA GLY A 43 -2.36 3.50 -0.58
C GLY A 43 -1.60 4.56 0.22
N GLY A 44 -1.56 5.78 -0.30
CA GLY A 44 -0.90 6.91 0.35
C GLY A 44 0.17 7.53 -0.53
N ASP A 45 0.65 8.70 -0.12
CA ASP A 45 1.65 9.46 -0.85
C ASP A 45 3.10 9.11 -0.45
N ALA A 46 4.04 9.60 -1.25
CA ALA A 46 5.46 9.64 -0.91
C ALA A 46 6.04 10.96 -1.41
N LYS A 47 6.81 11.65 -0.56
CA LYS A 47 7.34 12.98 -0.83
C LYS A 47 8.67 13.23 -0.14
N ILE A 48 9.45 14.15 -0.71
CA ILE A 48 10.71 14.62 -0.12
C ILE A 48 10.48 15.91 0.67
N ASP A 49 9.67 16.81 0.14
CA ASP A 49 9.29 18.09 0.76
C ASP A 49 7.79 18.38 0.57
N GLN A 50 7.35 19.58 0.88
CA GLN A 50 5.93 19.97 0.79
C GLN A 50 5.38 19.95 -0.64
N ASN A 51 6.23 20.11 -1.65
CA ASN A 51 5.83 20.32 -3.04
C ASN A 51 6.30 19.20 -3.98
N THR A 52 7.29 18.40 -3.55
CA THR A 52 7.93 17.38 -4.40
C THR A 52 7.43 15.99 -4.02
N PHE A 53 6.57 15.44 -4.85
CA PHE A 53 5.93 14.15 -4.65
C PHE A 53 6.47 13.09 -5.61
N LEU A 54 6.70 11.90 -5.09
CA LEU A 54 7.02 10.69 -5.87
C LEU A 54 5.76 9.91 -6.23
N LEU A 55 4.78 9.92 -5.33
CA LEU A 55 3.43 9.39 -5.57
C LEU A 55 2.43 10.53 -5.43
N GLU A 56 1.28 10.41 -6.08
CA GLU A 56 0.22 11.41 -6.08
C GLU A 56 -0.15 11.82 -4.64
N PRO A 57 -0.23 13.13 -4.35
CA PRO A 57 -0.64 13.60 -3.03
C PRO A 57 -1.97 13.01 -2.57
N VAL A 58 -2.05 12.65 -1.30
CA VAL A 58 -3.31 12.20 -0.70
C VAL A 58 -4.33 13.34 -0.70
N SER A 59 -5.51 13.07 -1.22
CA SER A 59 -6.66 13.98 -1.21
C SER A 59 -7.91 13.23 -0.78
N ALA A 60 -8.99 13.96 -0.47
CA ALA A 60 -10.28 13.36 -0.16
C ALA A 60 -10.81 12.48 -1.32
N GLU A 61 -10.45 12.82 -2.55
CA GLU A 61 -10.87 12.10 -3.75
C GLU A 61 -10.12 10.78 -3.93
N ASN A 62 -8.80 10.75 -3.69
CA ASN A 62 -8.00 9.56 -3.91
C ASN A 62 -7.86 8.66 -2.68
N LEU A 63 -8.35 9.07 -1.51
CA LEU A 63 -8.53 8.20 -0.35
C LEU A 63 -9.32 6.93 -0.67
N VAL A 64 -10.31 7.05 -1.54
CA VAL A 64 -11.22 5.96 -1.92
C VAL A 64 -10.80 5.30 -3.22
N ASN A 65 -10.20 6.05 -4.15
CA ASN A 65 -9.89 5.60 -5.50
C ASN A 65 -8.55 4.84 -5.61
N ASN A 66 -7.71 4.89 -4.57
CA ASN A 66 -6.43 4.18 -4.50
C ASN A 66 -5.49 4.41 -5.71
N ARG A 67 -5.55 5.59 -6.34
CA ARG A 67 -4.76 5.91 -7.53
C ARG A 67 -3.26 5.86 -7.27
N ASN A 68 -2.85 6.18 -6.06
CA ASN A 68 -1.48 6.19 -5.59
C ASN A 68 -1.09 4.93 -4.80
N SER A 69 -1.79 3.83 -5.03
CA SER A 69 -1.50 2.56 -4.38
C SER A 69 -0.23 1.92 -4.91
N ARG A 70 0.61 1.46 -3.98
CA ARG A 70 1.75 0.60 -4.27
C ARG A 70 1.24 -0.82 -4.42
N ASN A 71 0.96 -1.26 -5.62
CA ASN A 71 0.38 -2.57 -5.85
C ASN A 71 1.46 -3.62 -6.17
N PHE A 72 1.18 -4.84 -5.74
CA PHE A 72 2.00 -6.00 -6.05
C PHE A 72 1.11 -7.16 -6.50
N TRP A 73 1.40 -7.70 -7.65
CA TRP A 73 0.61 -8.74 -8.29
C TRP A 73 1.36 -10.07 -8.32
N CYS A 74 0.62 -11.15 -8.15
CA CYS A 74 1.06 -12.51 -8.38
C CYS A 74 0.22 -13.11 -9.49
N ASN A 75 0.80 -13.31 -10.68
CA ASN A 75 0.15 -14.09 -11.71
C ASN A 75 0.45 -15.58 -11.48
N VAL A 76 -0.60 -16.34 -11.16
CA VAL A 76 -0.53 -17.78 -10.91
C VAL A 76 -0.92 -18.49 -12.19
N LYS A 77 0.02 -19.28 -12.75
CA LYS A 77 -0.20 -20.00 -14.02
C LYS A 77 -1.43 -20.90 -13.95
N GLY A 78 -2.36 -20.69 -14.89
CA GLY A 78 -3.59 -21.47 -15.01
C GLY A 78 -4.73 -21.03 -14.08
N ILE A 79 -4.51 -20.03 -13.17
CA ILE A 79 -5.54 -19.55 -12.24
C ILE A 79 -5.86 -18.07 -12.51
N GLY A 80 -4.83 -17.22 -12.68
CA GLY A 80 -5.01 -15.78 -12.92
C GLY A 80 -4.13 -14.90 -12.06
N SER A 81 -4.44 -13.60 -12.02
CA SER A 81 -3.64 -12.58 -11.33
C SER A 81 -4.31 -12.18 -10.03
N TRP A 82 -3.54 -12.20 -8.95
CA TRP A 82 -3.94 -11.82 -7.60
C TRP A 82 -3.18 -10.57 -7.14
N SER A 83 -3.90 -9.59 -6.58
CA SER A 83 -3.31 -8.40 -5.97
C SER A 83 -3.07 -8.65 -4.48
N LEU A 84 -1.81 -8.58 -4.04
CA LEU A 84 -1.46 -8.70 -2.63
C LEU A 84 -2.03 -7.56 -1.78
N THR A 85 -2.23 -6.39 -2.38
CA THR A 85 -2.77 -5.22 -1.69
C THR A 85 -4.29 -5.17 -1.69
N GLY A 86 -4.94 -6.06 -2.46
CA GLY A 86 -6.39 -6.07 -2.62
C GLY A 86 -6.93 -5.02 -3.60
N HIS A 87 -6.05 -4.33 -4.33
CA HIS A 87 -6.42 -3.32 -5.32
C HIS A 87 -6.62 -3.95 -6.70
N SER A 88 -7.60 -4.83 -6.81
CA SER A 88 -8.04 -5.40 -8.07
C SER A 88 -9.55 -5.23 -8.23
N ALA A 89 -10.03 -5.23 -9.47
CA ALA A 89 -11.48 -5.20 -9.73
C ALA A 89 -12.20 -6.39 -9.10
N GLU A 90 -11.54 -7.57 -9.07
CA GLU A 90 -12.05 -8.76 -8.42
C GLU A 90 -12.25 -8.55 -6.91
N GLU A 91 -11.25 -8.04 -6.20
CA GLU A 91 -11.35 -7.80 -4.75
C GLU A 91 -12.31 -6.65 -4.42
N LEU A 92 -12.32 -5.59 -5.23
CA LEU A 92 -13.26 -4.49 -5.05
C LEU A 92 -14.71 -4.92 -5.24
N SER A 93 -14.99 -5.86 -6.15
CA SER A 93 -16.33 -6.41 -6.34
C SER A 93 -16.83 -7.24 -5.16
N LYS A 94 -15.93 -7.78 -4.34
CA LYS A 94 -16.23 -8.57 -3.15
C LYS A 94 -16.26 -7.73 -1.85
N LYS A 95 -16.04 -6.42 -1.96
CA LYS A 95 -15.94 -5.53 -0.80
C LYS A 95 -17.14 -5.68 0.14
N PHE A 96 -16.85 -5.83 1.43
CA PHE A 96 -17.83 -6.06 2.50
C PHE A 96 -18.58 -7.41 2.44
N THR A 97 -18.11 -8.36 1.66
CA THR A 97 -18.64 -9.73 1.64
C THR A 97 -17.68 -10.70 2.30
N GLU A 98 -18.15 -11.89 2.64
CA GLU A 98 -17.31 -12.99 3.19
C GLU A 98 -16.38 -13.64 2.13
N MET A 99 -16.55 -13.27 0.86
CA MET A 99 -15.71 -13.77 -0.24
C MET A 99 -14.44 -12.93 -0.44
N GLN A 100 -14.31 -11.82 0.27
CA GLN A 100 -13.13 -10.99 0.25
C GLN A 100 -11.95 -11.71 0.91
N ASP A 101 -10.75 -11.55 0.39
CA ASP A 101 -9.55 -12.11 1.00
C ASP A 101 -9.27 -11.48 2.36
N ASP A 102 -8.93 -12.29 3.36
CA ASP A 102 -8.55 -11.80 4.68
C ASP A 102 -7.25 -11.00 4.62
N SER A 103 -7.21 -9.90 5.32
CA SER A 103 -6.03 -9.02 5.41
C SER A 103 -5.78 -8.58 6.84
N GLU A 104 -4.50 -8.50 7.19
CA GLU A 104 -4.02 -8.06 8.50
C GLU A 104 -2.89 -7.06 8.33
N VAL A 105 -2.77 -6.14 9.29
CA VAL A 105 -1.65 -5.20 9.38
C VAL A 105 -0.99 -5.33 10.72
N THR A 106 0.33 -5.45 10.72
CA THR A 106 1.16 -5.21 11.90
C THR A 106 2.03 -4.00 11.61
N ALA A 107 2.01 -3.01 12.48
CA ALA A 107 2.82 -1.82 12.30
C ALA A 107 3.45 -1.39 13.62
N GLY A 108 4.64 -0.80 13.51
CA GLY A 108 5.40 -0.26 14.61
C GLY A 108 6.07 1.04 14.21
N PHE A 109 7.07 1.46 14.97
CA PHE A 109 7.77 2.72 14.70
C PHE A 109 8.49 2.66 13.35
N MET A 110 8.03 3.47 12.38
CA MET A 110 8.60 3.62 11.02
C MET A 110 8.60 2.36 10.15
N TRP A 111 7.68 1.43 10.39
CA TRP A 111 7.45 0.29 9.50
C TRP A 111 6.00 -0.19 9.54
N GLN A 112 5.56 -0.78 8.43
CA GLN A 112 4.26 -1.44 8.33
C GLN A 112 4.42 -2.77 7.58
N LYS A 113 3.81 -3.82 8.08
CA LYS A 113 3.69 -5.11 7.42
C LYS A 113 2.21 -5.39 7.13
N THR A 114 1.87 -5.52 5.87
CA THR A 114 0.54 -5.98 5.43
C THR A 114 0.63 -7.44 5.06
N THR A 115 -0.30 -8.24 5.56
CA THR A 115 -0.45 -9.66 5.24
C THR A 115 -1.81 -9.87 4.60
N ARG A 116 -1.86 -10.63 3.50
CA ARG A 116 -3.10 -11.02 2.83
C ARG A 116 -3.03 -12.49 2.43
N GLU A 117 -4.16 -13.20 2.57
CA GLU A 117 -4.26 -14.60 2.19
C GLU A 117 -5.45 -14.80 1.25
N SER A 118 -5.21 -15.52 0.15
CA SER A 118 -6.25 -15.88 -0.83
C SER A 118 -6.45 -17.37 -0.91
N LYS A 119 -7.65 -17.80 -0.57
CA LYS A 119 -8.06 -19.21 -0.69
C LYS A 119 -8.16 -19.65 -2.15
N LYS A 120 -8.57 -18.75 -3.05
CA LYS A 120 -8.68 -19.00 -4.48
C LYS A 120 -7.32 -19.32 -5.10
N TYR A 121 -6.31 -18.48 -4.78
CA TYR A 121 -4.97 -18.62 -5.32
C TYR A 121 -4.07 -19.53 -4.49
N GLN A 122 -4.51 -19.92 -3.29
CA GLN A 122 -3.74 -20.71 -2.31
C GLN A 122 -2.37 -20.06 -2.04
N LEU A 123 -2.36 -18.74 -1.91
CA LEU A 123 -1.20 -17.94 -1.62
C LEU A 123 -1.43 -17.06 -0.40
N ARG A 124 -0.38 -16.90 0.39
CA ARG A 124 -0.25 -15.86 1.40
C ARG A 124 0.87 -14.92 0.99
N GLY A 125 0.59 -13.63 0.99
CA GLY A 125 1.55 -12.57 0.71
C GLY A 125 1.77 -11.70 1.93
N GLU A 126 3.01 -11.31 2.17
CA GLU A 126 3.40 -10.34 3.19
C GLU A 126 4.23 -9.24 2.52
N ILE A 127 3.92 -7.98 2.83
CA ILE A 127 4.66 -6.82 2.35
C ILE A 127 5.09 -6.02 3.56
N LEU A 128 6.40 -6.01 3.84
CA LEU A 128 7.01 -5.15 4.85
C LEU A 128 7.51 -3.89 4.18
N SER A 129 6.96 -2.74 4.58
CA SER A 129 7.31 -1.41 4.05
C SER A 129 8.03 -0.58 5.09
N PHE A 130 9.16 0.02 4.71
CA PHE A 130 9.96 0.90 5.56
C PHE A 130 10.86 1.81 4.74
N ILE A 131 11.41 2.85 5.38
CA ILE A 131 12.40 3.76 4.82
C ILE A 131 13.66 3.64 5.69
N PRO A 132 14.83 3.30 5.12
CA PRO A 132 16.11 3.36 5.85
C PRO A 132 16.39 4.79 6.33
N VAL A 133 16.99 4.90 7.52
CA VAL A 133 17.19 6.19 8.19
C VAL A 133 17.97 7.18 7.32
N ASP A 134 19.03 6.72 6.66
CA ASP A 134 20.00 7.53 5.92
C ASP A 134 19.80 7.57 4.40
N LYS A 135 18.68 7.03 3.88
CA LYS A 135 18.44 6.89 2.45
C LYS A 135 17.07 7.43 2.03
N ASN A 136 17.04 8.13 0.90
CA ASN A 136 15.80 8.53 0.24
C ASN A 136 15.25 7.40 -0.64
N VAL A 137 14.99 6.24 -0.03
CA VAL A 137 14.43 5.06 -0.70
C VAL A 137 13.36 4.42 0.17
N GLU A 138 12.22 4.14 -0.43
CA GLU A 138 11.17 3.31 0.18
C GLU A 138 11.40 1.86 -0.24
N ILE A 139 11.41 0.97 0.72
CA ILE A 139 11.62 -0.46 0.51
C ILE A 139 10.32 -1.21 0.80
N MET A 140 9.92 -2.06 -0.14
CA MET A 140 8.86 -3.04 0.01
C MET A 140 9.49 -4.44 -0.08
N LEU A 141 9.63 -5.11 1.05
CA LEU A 141 10.08 -6.50 1.10
C LEU A 141 8.87 -7.42 1.00
N VAL A 142 8.78 -8.16 -0.10
CA VAL A 142 7.64 -9.02 -0.40
C VAL A 142 7.99 -10.49 -0.17
N THR A 143 7.18 -11.18 0.65
CA THR A 143 7.26 -12.62 0.86
C THR A 143 5.99 -13.29 0.33
N ILE A 144 6.14 -14.29 -0.52
CA ILE A 144 5.03 -15.06 -1.08
C ILE A 144 5.16 -16.50 -0.58
N THR A 145 4.10 -16.99 0.04
CA THR A 145 4.02 -18.37 0.56
C THR A 145 2.92 -19.12 -0.16
N ASN A 146 3.25 -20.29 -0.71
CA ASN A 146 2.25 -21.22 -1.21
C ASN A 146 1.59 -21.93 -0.02
N THR A 147 0.30 -21.70 0.19
CA THR A 147 -0.49 -22.34 1.26
C THR A 147 -1.20 -23.60 0.78
N GLY A 148 -1.11 -23.89 -0.52
CA GLY A 148 -1.66 -25.10 -1.11
C GLY A 148 -0.73 -26.31 -1.01
N ARG A 149 -1.27 -27.48 -1.39
CA ARG A 149 -0.50 -28.73 -1.39
C ARG A 149 0.29 -28.98 -2.68
N MET A 150 -0.07 -28.28 -3.75
CA MET A 150 0.53 -28.46 -5.07
C MET A 150 1.52 -27.35 -5.35
N ALA A 151 2.61 -27.67 -6.04
CA ALA A 151 3.55 -26.66 -6.51
C ALA A 151 2.85 -25.71 -7.53
N GLN A 152 3.14 -24.42 -7.42
CA GLN A 152 2.59 -23.38 -8.27
C GLN A 152 3.71 -22.62 -8.97
N THR A 153 3.44 -22.18 -10.21
CA THR A 153 4.30 -21.23 -10.91
C THR A 153 3.70 -19.84 -10.76
N VAL A 154 4.44 -18.94 -10.14
CA VAL A 154 4.00 -17.58 -9.87
C VAL A 154 4.94 -16.58 -10.55
N THR A 155 4.39 -15.62 -11.27
CA THR A 155 5.13 -14.47 -11.80
C THR A 155 4.78 -13.24 -10.96
N PRO A 156 5.73 -12.75 -10.13
CA PRO A 156 5.53 -11.56 -9.33
C PRO A 156 5.70 -10.29 -10.18
N THR A 157 4.91 -9.25 -9.90
CA THR A 157 4.97 -7.96 -10.61
C THR A 157 4.65 -6.82 -9.65
N ALA A 158 5.59 -5.90 -9.45
CA ALA A 158 5.32 -4.65 -8.77
C ALA A 158 4.70 -3.63 -9.73
N ALA A 159 3.64 -2.96 -9.31
CA ALA A 159 2.97 -1.89 -10.06
C ALA A 159 2.84 -0.66 -9.18
N ILE A 160 3.76 0.30 -9.36
CA ILE A 160 3.85 1.51 -8.56
C ILE A 160 3.65 2.71 -9.49
N PRO A 161 2.55 3.47 -9.36
CA PRO A 161 2.27 4.62 -10.19
C PRO A 161 3.11 5.82 -9.74
N LEU A 162 4.26 6.03 -10.37
CA LEU A 162 5.11 7.18 -10.06
C LEU A 162 4.47 8.47 -10.59
N TYR A 163 4.39 9.45 -9.73
CA TYR A 163 3.89 10.78 -10.05
C TYR A 163 5.01 11.72 -10.53
N GLY A 164 6.14 11.72 -9.83
CA GLY A 164 7.36 12.42 -10.22
C GLY A 164 7.20 13.92 -10.47
N SER A 165 6.34 14.60 -9.71
CA SER A 165 5.93 15.98 -9.99
C SER A 165 6.15 16.92 -8.81
N CYS A 166 6.46 18.16 -9.14
CA CYS A 166 6.41 19.28 -8.19
C CYS A 166 5.10 20.05 -8.37
N LEU A 167 4.30 20.15 -7.32
CA LEU A 167 3.01 20.83 -7.36
C LEU A 167 3.11 22.30 -7.80
N LEU A 168 4.24 22.96 -7.54
CA LEU A 168 4.44 24.37 -7.93
C LEU A 168 4.56 24.57 -9.45
N TYR A 169 4.95 23.53 -10.19
CA TYR A 169 5.17 23.62 -11.64
C TYR A 169 4.08 22.95 -12.47
N THR A 170 3.18 22.20 -11.87
CA THR A 170 2.17 21.40 -12.59
C THR A 170 0.76 21.97 -12.53
N SER A 171 0.51 22.91 -11.63
CA SER A 171 -0.76 23.64 -11.57
C SER A 171 -0.47 25.10 -11.93
N PRO A 172 -0.82 25.56 -13.14
CA PRO A 172 -0.75 26.99 -13.43
C PRO A 172 -1.63 27.72 -12.41
N SER A 173 -1.02 28.67 -11.69
CA SER A 173 -1.76 29.52 -10.78
C SER A 173 -2.83 30.29 -11.58
N PRO A 174 -4.01 30.59 -10.99
CA PRO A 174 -4.97 31.49 -11.63
C PRO A 174 -4.37 32.82 -12.05
N ARG A 175 -3.24 33.25 -11.48
CA ARG A 175 -2.48 34.44 -11.87
C ARG A 175 -1.69 34.24 -13.16
N ASP A 176 -1.28 33.02 -13.48
CA ASP A 176 -0.51 32.70 -14.69
C ASP A 176 -1.40 32.74 -15.94
N LEU A 177 -2.73 32.62 -15.76
CA LEU A 177 -3.73 32.71 -16.82
C LEU A 177 -4.18 34.13 -17.12
N SER A 178 -3.76 35.14 -16.33
CA SER A 178 -4.19 36.52 -16.46
C SER A 178 -3.21 37.44 -17.24
N THR A 179 -2.13 36.86 -17.79
CA THR A 179 -1.07 37.63 -18.52
C THR A 179 -0.97 37.26 -19.99
N SER A 180 -2.07 36.83 -20.61
CA SER A 180 -2.17 36.67 -22.06
C SER A 180 -3.23 37.62 -22.65
#